data_803cbad689bbc2d547b5058fab23b321
#
_entry.id   803cbad689bbc2d547b5058fab23b321
#
_cell.length_a   1.000
_cell.length_b   1.000
_cell.length_c   1.000
_cell.angle_alpha   90.00
_cell.angle_beta   90.00
_cell.angle_gamma   90.00
#
_symmetry.space_group_name_H-M   'P 1'
#
loop_
_entity.id
_entity.type
_entity.pdbx_description
1 polymer ?
#
loop_
_entity_poly.entity_id
_entity_poly.type
_entity_poly.pdbx_seq_one_letter_code
_entity_poly.pdbx_strand_id
1 'polypeptide(L)'
;MLKPAFLVFAAALLAFAPFTAAAAAPQDSATAASKIKVTSDSQAKAKRLYNIDCALCHGATGDGKTDVAKDMQLTMTDWTDIKALAGHPDQELFNVIRKGKGKMPAEDVGRAKDDEIWNLIVYIRTFGKDQPATPAAPTAPPAGA
;
A
#
# COMPACT_ATOMS: atom_id res chain seq x y z
N MET A 1 -11.90 45.34 -72.80
CA MET A 1 -10.63 45.49 -72.06
C MET A 1 -10.80 44.79 -70.72
N LEU A 2 -10.43 43.52 -70.61
CA LEU A 2 -10.58 42.72 -69.43
C LEU A 2 -9.19 42.61 -68.77
N LYS A 3 -9.08 43.00 -67.46
CA LYS A 3 -7.88 42.79 -66.64
C LYS A 3 -8.02 41.48 -65.94
N PRO A 4 -7.04 40.55 -65.94
CA PRO A 4 -7.07 39.34 -65.14
C PRO A 4 -6.62 39.64 -63.70
N ALA A 5 -7.44 39.26 -62.76
CA ALA A 5 -7.10 39.27 -61.36
C ALA A 5 -6.30 38.01 -61.03
N PHE A 6 -5.08 38.19 -60.55
CA PHE A 6 -4.24 37.11 -60.01
C PHE A 6 -4.69 36.77 -58.58
N LEU A 7 -5.26 35.58 -58.40
CA LEU A 7 -5.53 34.99 -57.13
C LEU A 7 -4.25 34.31 -56.61
N VAL A 8 -3.62 34.90 -55.60
CA VAL A 8 -2.51 34.29 -54.87
C VAL A 8 -3.09 33.39 -53.82
N PHE A 9 -3.02 32.08 -54.05
CA PHE A 9 -3.31 31.07 -53.01
C PHE A 9 -2.09 30.97 -52.09
N ALA A 10 -2.22 31.51 -50.88
CA ALA A 10 -1.27 31.26 -49.80
C ALA A 10 -1.62 29.92 -49.16
N ALA A 11 -0.85 28.87 -49.45
CA ALA A 11 -0.93 27.60 -48.80
C ALA A 11 -0.30 27.69 -47.37
N ALA A 12 -1.13 27.76 -46.36
CA ALA A 12 -0.69 27.65 -44.96
C ALA A 12 -0.37 26.18 -44.62
N LEU A 13 0.90 25.85 -44.62
CA LEU A 13 1.40 24.57 -44.09
C LEU A 13 1.28 24.56 -42.56
N LEU A 14 0.21 23.97 -42.04
CA LEU A 14 0.07 23.62 -40.62
C LEU A 14 1.02 22.45 -40.31
N ALA A 15 2.16 22.76 -39.73
CA ALA A 15 3.07 21.76 -39.17
C ALA A 15 2.41 21.12 -37.96
N PHE A 16 1.85 19.91 -38.11
CA PHE A 16 1.46 19.05 -37.03
C PHE A 16 2.73 18.52 -36.33
N ALA A 17 3.11 19.13 -35.23
CA ALA A 17 4.12 18.54 -34.35
C ALA A 17 3.48 17.33 -33.61
N PRO A 18 4.08 16.12 -33.67
CA PRO A 18 3.60 15.01 -32.88
C PRO A 18 3.83 15.33 -31.41
N PHE A 19 2.73 15.48 -30.68
CA PHE A 19 2.75 15.56 -29.20
C PHE A 19 3.10 14.16 -28.68
N THR A 20 4.40 13.89 -28.48
CA THR A 20 4.84 12.71 -27.75
C THR A 20 4.46 12.89 -26.29
N ALA A 21 3.31 12.32 -25.90
CA ALA A 21 2.96 12.15 -24.49
C ALA A 21 4.02 11.22 -23.89
N ALA A 22 5.03 11.80 -23.24
CA ALA A 22 5.91 11.06 -22.36
C ALA A 22 5.04 10.53 -21.20
N ALA A 23 4.68 9.25 -21.25
CA ALA A 23 4.10 8.55 -20.14
C ALA A 23 5.14 8.59 -19.02
N ALA A 24 4.92 9.46 -18.02
CA ALA A 24 5.69 9.47 -16.79
C ALA A 24 5.44 8.13 -16.08
N ALA A 25 6.38 7.21 -16.20
CA ALA A 25 6.37 5.98 -15.45
C ALA A 25 6.45 6.33 -13.95
N PRO A 26 5.70 5.66 -13.08
CA PRO A 26 5.79 5.86 -11.64
C PRO A 26 7.12 5.27 -11.14
N GLN A 27 8.16 6.07 -11.09
CA GLN A 27 9.52 5.65 -10.70
C GLN A 27 9.81 5.79 -9.21
N ASP A 28 8.92 6.39 -8.40
CA ASP A 28 9.25 6.71 -7.01
C ASP A 28 9.02 5.57 -6.00
N SER A 29 8.22 4.56 -6.36
CA SER A 29 7.85 3.50 -5.43
C SER A 29 8.98 2.48 -5.17
N ALA A 30 9.78 2.16 -6.19
CA ALA A 30 10.89 1.22 -6.05
C ALA A 30 12.08 1.82 -5.29
N THR A 31 12.25 3.14 -5.34
CA THR A 31 13.41 3.85 -4.77
C THR A 31 13.30 4.01 -3.25
N ALA A 32 12.09 4.20 -2.71
CA ALA A 32 11.88 4.31 -1.27
C ALA A 32 12.03 2.94 -0.57
N ALA A 33 11.43 1.89 -1.13
CA ALA A 33 11.57 0.51 -0.63
C ALA A 33 13.02 0.00 -0.67
N SER A 34 13.81 0.41 -1.67
CA SER A 34 15.21 -0.02 -1.84
C SER A 34 16.18 0.55 -0.78
N LYS A 35 15.78 1.59 -0.03
CA LYS A 35 16.60 2.23 1.01
C LYS A 35 16.33 1.71 2.42
N ILE A 36 15.38 0.79 2.58
CA ILE A 36 14.96 0.32 3.89
C ILE A 36 15.90 -0.76 4.39
N LYS A 37 16.40 -0.56 5.60
CA LYS A 37 17.21 -1.57 6.27
C LYS A 37 16.29 -2.61 6.92
N VAL A 38 16.17 -3.77 6.31
CA VAL A 38 15.45 -4.91 6.87
C VAL A 38 16.44 -5.74 7.71
N THR A 39 16.17 -5.80 9.01
CA THR A 39 16.97 -6.57 9.98
C THR A 39 16.03 -7.37 10.89
N SER A 40 16.56 -8.33 11.64
CA SER A 40 15.82 -9.04 12.68
C SER A 40 15.14 -8.08 13.65
N ASP A 41 15.84 -7.03 14.07
CA ASP A 41 15.31 -6.04 15.03
C ASP A 41 14.21 -5.19 14.41
N SER A 42 14.38 -4.73 13.16
CA SER A 42 13.34 -3.96 12.47
C SER A 42 12.09 -4.81 12.22
N GLN A 43 12.24 -6.10 11.90
CA GLN A 43 11.11 -7.01 11.75
C GLN A 43 10.45 -7.36 13.09
N ALA A 44 11.20 -7.49 14.17
CA ALA A 44 10.64 -7.64 15.50
C ALA A 44 9.85 -6.40 15.95
N LYS A 45 10.30 -5.18 15.59
CA LYS A 45 9.54 -3.94 15.79
C LYS A 45 8.27 -3.91 14.94
N ALA A 46 8.36 -4.25 13.65
CA ALA A 46 7.22 -4.32 12.75
C ALA A 46 6.15 -5.28 13.25
N LYS A 47 6.54 -6.46 13.73
CA LYS A 47 5.64 -7.42 14.37
C LYS A 47 4.95 -6.84 15.60
N ARG A 48 5.67 -6.13 16.47
CA ARG A 48 5.06 -5.47 17.64
C ARG A 48 4.06 -4.41 17.22
N LEU A 49 4.43 -3.54 16.29
CA LEU A 49 3.54 -2.52 15.73
C LEU A 49 2.27 -3.15 15.17
N TYR A 50 2.41 -4.19 14.35
CA TYR A 50 1.29 -4.94 13.81
C TYR A 50 0.35 -5.47 14.92
N ASN A 51 0.91 -6.11 15.92
CA ASN A 51 0.12 -6.72 17.00
C ASN A 51 -0.66 -5.68 17.83
N ILE A 52 -0.12 -4.46 17.97
CA ILE A 52 -0.74 -3.40 18.76
C ILE A 52 -1.81 -2.66 17.94
N ASP A 53 -1.51 -2.31 16.70
CA ASP A 53 -2.31 -1.35 15.94
C ASP A 53 -3.16 -1.99 14.83
N CYS A 54 -2.80 -3.18 14.35
CA CYS A 54 -3.41 -3.79 13.17
C CYS A 54 -4.17 -5.09 13.46
N ALA A 55 -3.62 -5.95 14.35
CA ALA A 55 -4.10 -7.31 14.56
C ALA A 55 -5.53 -7.36 15.12
N LEU A 56 -6.00 -6.29 15.79
CA LEU A 56 -7.36 -6.20 16.32
C LEU A 56 -8.42 -6.43 15.22
N CYS A 57 -8.18 -5.86 14.03
CA CYS A 57 -9.08 -6.02 12.88
C CYS A 57 -8.56 -7.04 11.87
N HIS A 58 -7.22 -7.03 11.61
CA HIS A 58 -6.64 -7.87 10.58
C HIS A 58 -6.32 -9.31 11.02
N GLY A 59 -6.45 -9.61 12.31
CA GLY A 59 -6.09 -10.92 12.88
C GLY A 59 -4.58 -11.05 13.12
N ALA A 60 -4.20 -11.87 14.08
CA ALA A 60 -2.79 -12.09 14.42
C ALA A 60 -1.98 -12.72 13.26
N THR A 61 -2.66 -13.44 12.39
CA THR A 61 -2.11 -14.10 11.19
C THR A 61 -2.42 -13.36 9.89
N GLY A 62 -3.14 -12.24 9.96
CA GLY A 62 -3.55 -11.48 8.78
C GLY A 62 -4.76 -12.06 8.06
N ASP A 63 -5.50 -12.98 8.66
CA ASP A 63 -6.66 -13.63 8.04
C ASP A 63 -7.95 -12.79 8.07
N GLY A 64 -7.95 -11.68 8.85
CA GLY A 64 -9.10 -10.78 8.97
C GLY A 64 -10.31 -11.37 9.70
N LYS A 65 -10.19 -12.55 10.31
CA LYS A 65 -11.31 -13.28 10.93
C LYS A 65 -11.41 -12.99 12.44
N THR A 66 -11.49 -11.72 12.80
CA THR A 66 -11.61 -11.29 14.19
C THR A 66 -13.04 -10.97 14.58
N ASP A 67 -13.37 -11.05 15.87
CA ASP A 67 -14.68 -10.65 16.36
C ASP A 67 -14.93 -9.16 16.12
N VAL A 68 -13.90 -8.32 16.29
CA VAL A 68 -14.00 -6.88 15.99
C VAL A 68 -14.34 -6.61 14.54
N ALA A 69 -13.67 -7.30 13.60
CA ALA A 69 -13.98 -7.14 12.18
C ALA A 69 -15.43 -7.56 11.89
N LYS A 70 -15.90 -8.64 12.50
CA LYS A 70 -17.26 -9.14 12.39
C LYS A 70 -18.29 -8.17 13.00
N ASP A 71 -18.07 -7.71 14.22
CA ASP A 71 -19.01 -6.82 14.93
C ASP A 71 -19.11 -5.46 14.21
N MET A 72 -18.00 -4.96 13.66
CA MET A 72 -17.96 -3.74 12.88
C MET A 72 -18.41 -3.92 11.41
N GLN A 73 -18.78 -5.14 11.00
CA GLN A 73 -19.18 -5.49 9.62
C GLN A 73 -18.10 -5.07 8.60
N LEU A 74 -16.84 -5.36 8.90
CA LEU A 74 -15.73 -5.06 8.00
C LEU A 74 -15.57 -6.17 6.97
N THR A 75 -15.38 -5.78 5.71
CA THR A 75 -14.92 -6.71 4.66
C THR A 75 -13.40 -6.72 4.69
N MET A 76 -12.82 -7.76 5.30
CA MET A 76 -11.37 -7.89 5.44
C MET A 76 -10.80 -8.76 4.32
N THR A 77 -9.61 -8.38 3.85
CA THR A 77 -8.84 -9.22 2.93
C THR A 77 -8.06 -10.25 3.75
N ASP A 78 -8.13 -11.51 3.36
CA ASP A 78 -7.35 -12.58 3.97
C ASP A 78 -5.93 -12.59 3.40
N TRP A 79 -4.96 -12.08 4.15
CA TRP A 79 -3.56 -11.98 3.74
C TRP A 79 -2.80 -13.29 3.85
N THR A 80 -3.42 -14.35 4.37
CA THR A 80 -2.85 -15.70 4.34
C THR A 80 -2.91 -16.29 2.93
N ASP A 81 -3.80 -15.77 2.06
CA ASP A 81 -3.74 -16.04 0.63
C ASP A 81 -2.56 -15.26 0.01
N ILE A 82 -1.57 -15.98 -0.51
CA ILE A 82 -0.39 -15.39 -1.16
C ILE A 82 -0.73 -14.42 -2.30
N LYS A 83 -1.90 -14.56 -2.91
CA LYS A 83 -2.37 -13.70 -4.01
C LYS A 83 -3.01 -12.41 -3.52
N ALA A 84 -3.42 -12.35 -2.27
CA ALA A 84 -4.19 -11.24 -1.71
C ALA A 84 -3.48 -9.88 -1.83
N LEU A 85 -2.17 -9.87 -1.67
CA LEU A 85 -1.35 -8.65 -1.77
C LEU A 85 -0.52 -8.57 -3.06
N ALA A 86 -0.60 -9.56 -3.95
CA ALA A 86 0.25 -9.62 -5.15
C ALA A 86 0.00 -8.46 -6.13
N GLY A 87 -1.25 -7.97 -6.21
CA GLY A 87 -1.65 -6.85 -7.07
C GLY A 87 -1.47 -5.46 -6.45
N HIS A 88 -1.00 -5.38 -5.21
CA HIS A 88 -0.88 -4.13 -4.47
C HIS A 88 0.59 -3.73 -4.29
N PRO A 89 1.08 -2.68 -4.98
CA PRO A 89 2.44 -2.16 -4.80
C PRO A 89 2.67 -1.70 -3.35
N ASP A 90 3.91 -1.81 -2.86
CA ASP A 90 4.27 -1.39 -1.49
C ASP A 90 3.94 0.08 -1.21
N GLN A 91 4.06 0.95 -2.21
CA GLN A 91 3.69 2.35 -2.10
C GLN A 91 2.18 2.55 -1.88
N GLU A 92 1.34 1.72 -2.50
CA GLU A 92 -0.10 1.74 -2.26
C GLU A 92 -0.40 1.33 -0.81
N LEU A 93 0.23 0.24 -0.34
CA LEU A 93 0.09 -0.22 1.04
C LEU A 93 0.56 0.84 2.03
N PHE A 94 1.70 1.48 1.77
CA PHE A 94 2.21 2.59 2.58
C PHE A 94 1.20 3.73 2.66
N ASN A 95 0.65 4.15 1.52
CA ASN A 95 -0.33 5.23 1.47
C ASN A 95 -1.62 4.87 2.22
N VAL A 96 -2.09 3.62 2.10
CA VAL A 96 -3.28 3.15 2.83
C VAL A 96 -3.03 3.17 4.34
N ILE A 97 -1.88 2.70 4.80
CA ILE A 97 -1.52 2.72 6.23
C ILE A 97 -1.43 4.16 6.74
N ARG A 98 -0.75 5.05 6.01
CA ARG A 98 -0.57 6.46 6.43
C ARG A 98 -1.82 7.30 6.40
N LYS A 99 -2.72 7.07 5.44
CA LYS A 99 -3.91 7.90 5.22
C LYS A 99 -5.18 7.29 5.78
N GLY A 100 -5.16 5.99 6.08
CA GLY A 100 -6.35 5.22 6.35
C GLY A 100 -7.17 4.94 5.10
N LYS A 101 -8.16 4.07 5.21
CA LYS A 101 -9.10 3.75 4.12
C LYS A 101 -10.43 3.29 4.70
N GLY A 102 -11.50 4.04 4.45
CA GLY A 102 -12.83 3.71 4.98
C GLY A 102 -12.84 3.70 6.51
N LYS A 103 -13.08 2.54 7.13
CA LYS A 103 -13.05 2.37 8.59
C LYS A 103 -11.64 2.10 9.14
N MET A 104 -10.65 1.86 8.30
CA MET A 104 -9.26 1.71 8.72
C MET A 104 -8.69 3.09 9.09
N PRO A 105 -8.25 3.31 10.33
CA PRO A 105 -7.65 4.58 10.74
C PRO A 105 -6.29 4.79 10.07
N ALA A 106 -5.87 6.06 10.01
CA ALA A 106 -4.52 6.43 9.59
C ALA A 106 -3.51 6.11 10.71
N GLU A 107 -2.34 5.60 10.35
CA GLU A 107 -1.24 5.44 11.30
C GLU A 107 -0.45 6.75 11.41
N ASP A 108 -0.41 7.30 12.63
CA ASP A 108 0.22 8.58 12.91
C ASP A 108 1.76 8.50 12.85
N VAL A 109 2.38 9.53 12.25
CA VAL A 109 3.84 9.60 12.11
C VAL A 109 4.57 9.73 13.46
N GLY A 110 3.89 10.23 14.49
CA GLY A 110 4.42 10.29 15.86
C GLY A 110 4.46 8.92 16.54
N ARG A 111 3.62 7.98 16.10
CA ARG A 111 3.58 6.60 16.63
C ARG A 111 4.51 5.66 15.87
N ALA A 112 4.50 5.72 14.55
CA ALA A 112 5.36 4.91 13.71
C ALA A 112 5.98 5.77 12.61
N LYS A 113 7.30 5.77 12.48
CA LYS A 113 8.03 6.49 11.44
C LYS A 113 7.90 5.80 10.09
N ASP A 114 8.28 6.48 9.02
CA ASP A 114 8.13 5.94 7.66
C ASP A 114 8.95 4.66 7.42
N ASP A 115 10.15 4.58 7.96
CA ASP A 115 10.96 3.37 7.89
C ASP A 115 10.34 2.19 8.67
N GLU A 116 9.61 2.44 9.74
CA GLU A 116 8.87 1.44 10.50
C GLU A 116 7.64 0.95 9.72
N ILE A 117 6.93 1.85 9.00
CA ILE A 117 5.82 1.45 8.12
C ILE A 117 6.33 0.62 6.94
N TRP A 118 7.46 0.97 6.34
CA TRP A 118 8.05 0.15 5.30
C TRP A 118 8.42 -1.25 5.80
N ASN A 119 9.03 -1.34 6.99
CA ASN A 119 9.31 -2.64 7.62
C ASN A 119 8.03 -3.40 7.99
N LEU A 120 6.96 -2.71 8.37
CA LEU A 120 5.64 -3.29 8.59
C LEU A 120 5.07 -3.92 7.31
N ILE A 121 5.22 -3.26 6.16
CA ILE A 121 4.79 -3.82 4.86
C ILE A 121 5.55 -5.10 4.53
N VAL A 122 6.88 -5.11 4.76
CA VAL A 122 7.69 -6.33 4.61
C VAL A 122 7.15 -7.45 5.50
N TYR A 123 6.81 -7.13 6.76
CA TYR A 123 6.22 -8.09 7.71
C TYR A 123 4.88 -8.63 7.23
N ILE A 124 3.95 -7.74 6.81
CA ILE A 124 2.61 -8.13 6.31
C ILE A 124 2.74 -9.08 5.11
N ARG A 125 3.69 -8.85 4.22
CA ARG A 125 3.94 -9.74 3.07
C ARG A 125 4.47 -11.12 3.42
N THR A 126 4.78 -11.38 4.69
CA THR A 126 5.15 -12.73 5.14
C THR A 126 3.94 -13.61 5.44
N PHE A 127 2.74 -13.03 5.62
CA PHE A 127 1.56 -13.82 6.00
C PHE A 127 1.10 -14.82 4.95
N GLY A 128 1.30 -14.53 3.67
CA GLY A 128 0.99 -15.46 2.57
C GLY A 128 2.09 -16.49 2.26
N LYS A 129 3.21 -16.45 3.00
CA LYS A 129 4.27 -17.44 2.89
C LYS A 129 4.11 -18.35 4.10
N ASP A 130 4.08 -19.67 3.89
CA ASP A 130 3.90 -20.66 4.95
C ASP A 130 4.67 -20.28 6.23
N GLN A 131 4.01 -19.61 7.15
CA GLN A 131 4.53 -19.42 8.49
C GLN A 131 4.23 -20.69 9.27
N PRO A 132 5.24 -21.35 9.88
CA PRO A 132 4.95 -22.31 10.92
C PRO A 132 4.08 -21.59 11.97
N ALA A 133 2.96 -22.20 12.33
CA ALA A 133 2.02 -21.65 13.30
C ALA A 133 2.77 -21.09 14.51
N THR A 134 2.78 -19.75 14.64
CA THR A 134 3.28 -19.12 15.86
C THR A 134 2.32 -19.56 16.98
N PRO A 135 2.80 -20.14 18.08
CA PRO A 135 1.95 -20.51 19.20
C PRO A 135 1.08 -19.30 19.58
N ALA A 136 -0.22 -19.53 19.76
CA ALA A 136 -1.15 -18.52 20.21
C ALA A 136 -0.52 -17.74 21.37
N ALA A 137 -0.58 -16.40 21.28
CA ALA A 137 -0.17 -15.55 22.39
C ALA A 137 -0.86 -16.07 23.67
N PRO A 138 -0.17 -16.13 24.82
CA PRO A 138 -0.79 -16.56 26.04
C PRO A 138 -2.05 -15.72 26.29
N THR A 139 -3.19 -16.39 26.40
CA THR A 139 -4.44 -15.76 26.81
C THR A 139 -4.16 -15.00 28.09
N ALA A 140 -4.46 -13.70 28.10
CA ALA A 140 -4.38 -12.92 29.33
C ALA A 140 -5.14 -13.64 30.43
N PRO A 141 -4.62 -13.70 31.65
CA PRO A 141 -5.35 -14.29 32.77
C PRO A 141 -6.68 -13.57 32.95
N PRO A 142 -7.78 -14.27 33.29
CA PRO A 142 -9.05 -13.64 33.55
C PRO A 142 -8.83 -12.54 34.59
N ALA A 143 -9.31 -11.33 34.33
CA ALA A 143 -9.33 -10.25 35.29
C ALA A 143 -10.02 -10.76 36.55
N GLY A 144 -9.29 -10.71 37.67
CA GLY A 144 -9.62 -11.37 38.92
C GLY A 144 -11.01 -11.02 39.44
N ALA A 145 -11.60 -12.04 40.10
CA ALA A 145 -12.75 -11.92 40.95
C ALA A 145 -12.43 -11.06 42.19
#